data_b7d41fab88b4ee4f5cac6f4f80b5b25d
#
_entry.id   b7d41fab88b4ee4f5cac6f4f80b5b25d
#
_cell.length_a   1.000
_cell.length_b   1.000
_cell.length_c   1.000
_cell.angle_alpha   90.00
_cell.angle_beta   90.00
_cell.angle_gamma   90.00
#
_symmetry.space_group_name_H-M   'P 1'
#
loop_
_entity.id
_entity.type
_entity.pdbx_description
1 polymer ?
#
loop_
_entity_poly.entity_id
_entity_poly.type
_entity_poly.pdbx_seq_one_letter_code
_entity_poly.pdbx_strand_id
1 'polypeptide(L)'
;FVVSAWVSMRQSRPIHEMAEATRRFAEGNFDVRMHNYEGVTEISELAESFNNMADSLQETERQRREFIANVSHELKTPMTTIAGYTDGILDGTIPPEQEKEYLRIISDEARRLSRLVRRMLEVSQLQSRDLTRTKAPFDVCESMRRVLISMEKKITDRGLDVDADIPDSGIMVLGDNDLITQVIYNLLENAAKFARKGSALYLG
;
A
#
# COMPACT_ATOMS: atom_id res chain seq x y z
N PHE A 1 33.25 -34.91 -34.22
CA PHE A 1 33.02 -35.24 -32.80
C PHE A 1 33.43 -34.10 -31.87
N VAL A 2 34.63 -33.51 -32.03
CA VAL A 2 35.14 -32.44 -31.15
C VAL A 2 34.29 -31.17 -31.24
N VAL A 3 33.90 -30.75 -32.46
CA VAL A 3 33.06 -29.54 -32.70
C VAL A 3 31.65 -29.75 -32.15
N SER A 4 31.06 -30.93 -32.30
CA SER A 4 29.74 -31.27 -31.77
C SER A 4 29.73 -31.26 -30.23
N ALA A 5 30.78 -31.79 -29.59
CA ALA A 5 30.95 -31.78 -28.14
C ALA A 5 31.15 -30.34 -27.62
N TRP A 6 31.91 -29.51 -28.33
CA TRP A 6 32.15 -28.12 -27.97
C TRP A 6 30.88 -27.25 -28.07
N VAL A 7 30.09 -27.43 -29.13
CA VAL A 7 28.79 -26.74 -29.30
C VAL A 7 27.79 -27.19 -28.23
N SER A 8 27.72 -28.50 -27.95
CA SER A 8 26.87 -29.07 -26.91
C SER A 8 27.22 -28.51 -25.52
N MET A 9 28.49 -28.44 -25.14
CA MET A 9 28.91 -27.89 -23.88
C MET A 9 28.62 -26.38 -23.76
N ARG A 10 28.76 -25.62 -24.87
CA ARG A 10 28.51 -24.18 -24.90
C ARG A 10 27.01 -23.83 -24.73
N GLN A 11 26.11 -24.74 -25.13
CA GLN A 11 24.65 -24.53 -24.98
C GLN A 11 24.09 -25.19 -23.71
N SER A 12 24.62 -26.35 -23.29
CA SER A 12 24.05 -27.08 -22.14
C SER A 12 24.45 -26.50 -20.80
N ARG A 13 25.63 -25.89 -20.67
CA ARG A 13 26.10 -25.29 -19.42
C ARG A 13 25.25 -24.11 -18.97
N PRO A 14 24.95 -23.10 -19.81
CA PRO A 14 24.05 -22.00 -19.43
C PRO A 14 22.66 -22.46 -19.00
N ILE A 15 22.10 -23.46 -19.70
CA ILE A 15 20.76 -24.00 -19.35
C ILE A 15 20.79 -24.68 -17.97
N HIS A 16 21.88 -25.39 -17.64
CA HIS A 16 22.00 -26.00 -16.31
C HIS A 16 22.14 -24.95 -15.21
N GLU A 17 22.94 -23.92 -15.43
CA GLU A 17 23.09 -22.79 -14.52
C GLU A 17 21.75 -22.04 -14.31
N MET A 18 20.95 -21.86 -15.36
CA MET A 18 19.61 -21.29 -15.31
C MET A 18 18.64 -22.17 -14.50
N ALA A 19 18.68 -23.49 -14.70
CA ALA A 19 17.85 -24.41 -13.93
C ALA A 19 18.20 -24.40 -12.44
N GLU A 20 19.49 -24.31 -12.11
CA GLU A 20 19.95 -24.20 -10.73
C GLU A 20 19.56 -22.85 -10.10
N ALA A 21 19.75 -21.74 -10.82
CA ALA A 21 19.34 -20.42 -10.40
C ALA A 21 17.82 -20.35 -10.13
N THR A 22 17.02 -20.92 -11.05
CA THR A 22 15.56 -20.99 -10.89
C THR A 22 15.16 -21.81 -9.67
N ARG A 23 15.84 -22.92 -9.39
CA ARG A 23 15.56 -23.73 -8.19
C ARG A 23 15.88 -22.98 -6.91
N ARG A 24 17.05 -22.35 -6.82
CA ARG A 24 17.42 -21.52 -5.65
C ARG A 24 16.46 -20.37 -5.43
N PHE A 25 16.00 -19.77 -6.52
CA PHE A 25 14.98 -18.72 -6.51
C PHE A 25 13.64 -19.24 -5.96
N ALA A 26 13.20 -20.42 -6.41
CA ALA A 26 11.98 -21.08 -5.91
C ALA A 26 12.07 -21.47 -4.42
N GLU A 27 13.28 -21.69 -3.89
CA GLU A 27 13.54 -21.93 -2.47
C GLU A 27 13.52 -20.64 -1.62
N GLY A 28 13.23 -19.49 -2.24
CA GLY A 28 13.11 -18.18 -1.57
C GLY A 28 14.39 -17.35 -1.56
N ASN A 29 15.43 -17.76 -2.26
CA ASN A 29 16.62 -16.94 -2.44
C ASN A 29 16.44 -15.97 -3.61
N PHE A 30 15.84 -14.81 -3.34
CA PHE A 30 15.52 -13.80 -4.35
C PHE A 30 16.72 -12.94 -4.78
N ASP A 31 17.92 -13.15 -4.18
CA ASP A 31 19.14 -12.43 -4.57
C ASP A 31 19.87 -13.09 -5.75
N VAL A 32 19.42 -14.26 -6.17
CA VAL A 32 20.01 -14.98 -7.30
C VAL A 32 19.79 -14.22 -8.59
N ARG A 33 20.87 -14.00 -9.35
CA ARG A 33 20.83 -13.42 -10.70
C ARG A 33 21.58 -14.29 -11.66
N MET A 34 21.12 -14.32 -12.90
CA MET A 34 21.79 -15.00 -14.02
C MET A 34 22.81 -14.06 -14.65
N HIS A 35 23.94 -14.64 -15.07
CA HIS A 35 24.96 -13.89 -15.79
C HIS A 35 24.51 -13.61 -17.23
N ASN A 36 25.11 -12.57 -17.85
CA ASN A 36 24.94 -12.34 -19.27
C ASN A 36 25.79 -13.37 -20.05
N TYR A 37 25.15 -14.10 -20.94
CA TYR A 37 25.80 -15.16 -21.73
C TYR A 37 26.18 -14.58 -23.10
N GLU A 38 27.43 -14.13 -23.25
CA GLU A 38 27.94 -13.61 -24.53
C GLU A 38 27.89 -14.70 -25.63
N GLY A 39 27.26 -14.34 -26.75
CA GLY A 39 27.29 -15.12 -27.99
C GLY A 39 26.12 -16.07 -28.22
N VAL A 40 25.11 -16.10 -27.37
CA VAL A 40 23.83 -16.81 -27.61
C VAL A 40 22.68 -15.87 -27.24
N THR A 41 22.12 -15.22 -28.23
CA THR A 41 21.11 -14.15 -28.08
C THR A 41 19.90 -14.63 -27.25
N GLU A 42 19.38 -15.80 -27.57
CA GLU A 42 18.17 -16.35 -26.91
C GLU A 42 18.40 -16.67 -25.42
N ILE A 43 19.61 -17.12 -25.06
CA ILE A 43 19.97 -17.40 -23.67
C ILE A 43 20.17 -16.09 -22.90
N SER A 44 20.73 -15.07 -23.52
CA SER A 44 20.89 -13.75 -22.93
C SER A 44 19.54 -13.08 -22.68
N GLU A 45 18.61 -13.14 -23.63
CA GLU A 45 17.25 -12.64 -23.47
C GLU A 45 16.49 -13.35 -22.34
N LEU A 46 16.67 -14.67 -22.22
CA LEU A 46 16.07 -15.45 -21.14
C LEU A 46 16.67 -15.08 -19.77
N ALA A 47 18.00 -14.90 -19.70
CA ALA A 47 18.66 -14.46 -18.48
C ALA A 47 18.21 -13.07 -18.04
N GLU A 48 18.06 -12.14 -18.97
CA GLU A 48 17.55 -10.79 -18.71
C GLU A 48 16.08 -10.83 -18.23
N SER A 49 15.23 -11.61 -18.90
CA SER A 49 13.84 -11.81 -18.51
C SER A 49 13.71 -12.39 -17.11
N PHE A 50 14.56 -13.38 -16.77
CA PHE A 50 14.62 -13.95 -15.43
C PHE A 50 15.06 -12.90 -14.40
N ASN A 51 16.10 -12.13 -14.69
CA ASN A 51 16.58 -11.10 -13.77
C ASN A 51 15.52 -10.02 -13.52
N ASN A 52 14.82 -9.58 -14.56
CA ASN A 52 13.72 -8.63 -14.43
C ASN A 52 12.56 -9.18 -13.57
N MET A 53 12.23 -10.45 -13.73
CA MET A 53 11.24 -11.13 -12.87
C MET A 53 11.76 -11.24 -11.43
N ALA A 54 13.05 -11.58 -11.25
CA ALA A 54 13.68 -11.69 -9.94
C ALA A 54 13.68 -10.35 -9.20
N ASP A 55 13.99 -9.25 -9.90
CA ASP A 55 13.95 -7.89 -9.34
C ASP A 55 12.53 -7.52 -8.90
N SER A 56 11.54 -7.78 -9.74
CA SER A 56 10.13 -7.49 -9.44
C SER A 56 9.63 -8.27 -8.21
N LEU A 57 10.00 -9.55 -8.10
CA LEU A 57 9.57 -10.37 -6.98
C LEU A 57 10.32 -10.02 -5.68
N GLN A 58 11.62 -9.73 -5.77
CA GLN A 58 12.42 -9.26 -4.64
C GLN A 58 11.85 -7.95 -4.06
N GLU A 59 11.50 -7.01 -4.92
CA GLU A 59 10.87 -5.75 -4.52
C GLU A 59 9.50 -5.99 -3.87
N THR A 60 8.68 -6.88 -4.43
CA THR A 60 7.38 -7.26 -3.85
C THR A 60 7.54 -7.87 -2.46
N GLU A 61 8.50 -8.78 -2.28
CA GLU A 61 8.78 -9.40 -0.97
C GLU A 61 9.39 -8.41 0.04
N ARG A 62 10.20 -7.44 -0.43
CA ARG A 62 10.71 -6.37 0.41
C ARG A 62 9.56 -5.50 0.93
N GLN A 63 8.69 -5.05 0.05
CA GLN A 63 7.51 -4.25 0.40
C GLN A 63 6.58 -4.98 1.36
N ARG A 64 6.37 -6.28 1.14
CA ARG A 64 5.57 -7.13 2.05
C ARG A 64 6.17 -7.21 3.45
N ARG A 65 7.49 -7.40 3.56
CA ARG A 65 8.18 -7.45 4.87
C ARG A 65 8.12 -6.10 5.58
N GLU A 66 8.36 -5.02 4.86
CA GLU A 66 8.25 -3.65 5.40
C GLU A 66 6.83 -3.35 5.87
N PHE A 67 5.82 -3.74 5.08
CA PHE A 67 4.43 -3.60 5.48
C PHE A 67 4.14 -4.33 6.79
N ILE A 68 4.52 -5.61 6.91
CA ILE A 68 4.31 -6.41 8.12
C ILE A 68 5.05 -5.79 9.32
N ALA A 69 6.28 -5.35 9.15
CA ALA A 69 7.05 -4.70 10.19
C ALA A 69 6.39 -3.40 10.67
N ASN A 70 5.98 -2.54 9.74
CA ASN A 70 5.31 -1.28 10.05
C ASN A 70 3.96 -1.50 10.77
N VAL A 71 3.17 -2.46 10.29
CA VAL A 71 1.92 -2.88 10.93
C VAL A 71 2.16 -3.33 12.37
N SER A 72 3.16 -4.17 12.58
CA SER A 72 3.50 -4.69 13.91
C SER A 72 3.91 -3.56 14.87
N HIS A 73 4.68 -2.60 14.40
CA HIS A 73 5.07 -1.43 15.19
C HIS A 73 3.88 -0.52 15.52
N GLU A 74 3.04 -0.21 14.53
CA GLU A 74 1.85 0.64 14.71
C GLU A 74 0.78 0.02 15.61
N LEU A 75 0.70 -1.32 15.67
CA LEU A 75 -0.18 -2.04 16.58
C LEU A 75 0.41 -2.13 17.99
N LYS A 76 1.71 -2.36 18.13
CA LYS A 76 2.37 -2.57 19.43
C LYS A 76 2.24 -1.37 20.34
N THR A 77 2.41 -0.15 19.83
CA THR A 77 2.39 1.08 20.62
C THR A 77 1.05 1.27 21.35
N PRO A 78 -0.12 1.34 20.68
CA PRO A 78 -1.40 1.50 21.36
C PRO A 78 -1.73 0.33 22.28
N MET A 79 -1.38 -0.90 21.90
CA MET A 79 -1.60 -2.07 22.76
C MET A 79 -0.81 -1.98 24.07
N THR A 80 0.46 -1.55 24.01
CA THR A 80 1.30 -1.37 25.21
C THR A 80 0.73 -0.27 26.11
N THR A 81 0.25 0.84 25.52
CA THR A 81 -0.37 1.94 26.26
C THR A 81 -1.66 1.49 26.94
N ILE A 82 -2.54 0.77 26.22
CA ILE A 82 -3.78 0.22 26.79
C ILE A 82 -3.47 -0.73 27.95
N ALA A 83 -2.57 -1.69 27.73
CA ALA A 83 -2.20 -2.67 28.76
C ALA A 83 -1.60 -1.98 29.99
N GLY A 84 -0.61 -1.10 29.80
CA GLY A 84 0.06 -0.43 30.93
C GLY A 84 -0.87 0.43 31.79
N TYR A 85 -1.79 1.19 31.15
CA TYR A 85 -2.75 1.98 31.93
C TYR A 85 -3.84 1.11 32.59
N THR A 86 -4.25 0.03 31.92
CA THR A 86 -5.19 -0.91 32.52
C THR A 86 -4.57 -1.61 33.75
N ASP A 87 -3.32 -2.07 33.64
CA ASP A 87 -2.59 -2.68 34.75
C ASP A 87 -2.39 -1.68 35.89
N GLY A 88 -2.00 -0.42 35.58
CA GLY A 88 -1.82 0.64 36.57
C GLY A 88 -3.11 1.04 37.32
N ILE A 89 -4.28 0.91 36.69
CA ILE A 89 -5.58 1.09 37.33
C ILE A 89 -5.88 -0.11 38.22
N LEU A 90 -5.63 -1.34 37.74
CA LEU A 90 -5.96 -2.58 38.46
C LEU A 90 -5.09 -2.80 39.72
N ASP A 91 -3.82 -2.40 39.65
CA ASP A 91 -2.87 -2.55 40.77
C ASP A 91 -2.86 -1.36 41.73
N GLY A 92 -3.64 -0.29 41.41
CA GLY A 92 -3.75 0.90 42.27
C GLY A 92 -2.56 1.87 42.11
N THR A 93 -1.68 1.68 41.16
CA THR A 93 -0.59 2.62 40.85
C THR A 93 -1.15 3.96 40.35
N ILE A 94 -2.28 3.90 39.63
CA ILE A 94 -3.03 5.08 39.19
C ILE A 94 -4.07 5.42 40.26
N PRO A 95 -4.00 6.64 40.86
CA PRO A 95 -4.96 7.04 41.87
C PRO A 95 -6.41 7.11 41.34
N PRO A 96 -7.42 6.81 42.16
CA PRO A 96 -8.83 6.82 41.74
C PRO A 96 -9.29 8.14 41.13
N GLU A 97 -8.72 9.27 41.55
CA GLU A 97 -9.06 10.61 41.05
C GLU A 97 -8.62 10.78 39.57
N GLN A 98 -7.63 10.01 39.11
CA GLN A 98 -7.07 10.07 37.76
C GLN A 98 -7.60 8.96 36.85
N GLU A 99 -8.23 7.91 37.38
CA GLU A 99 -8.73 6.77 36.58
C GLU A 99 -9.54 7.19 35.35
N LYS A 100 -10.42 8.18 35.50
CA LYS A 100 -11.27 8.66 34.40
C LYS A 100 -10.49 9.24 33.24
N GLU A 101 -9.36 9.87 33.51
CA GLU A 101 -8.45 10.43 32.49
C GLU A 101 -7.75 9.30 31.73
N TYR A 102 -7.19 8.32 32.46
CA TYR A 102 -6.53 7.16 31.87
C TYR A 102 -7.49 6.27 31.10
N LEU A 103 -8.72 6.08 31.57
CA LEU A 103 -9.77 5.38 30.82
C LEU A 103 -10.13 6.08 29.49
N ARG A 104 -10.07 7.42 29.44
CA ARG A 104 -10.23 8.14 28.18
C ARG A 104 -9.08 7.87 27.22
N ILE A 105 -7.83 7.88 27.69
CA ILE A 105 -6.67 7.54 26.87
C ILE A 105 -6.79 6.12 26.32
N ILE A 106 -7.16 5.15 27.17
CA ILE A 106 -7.41 3.75 26.76
C ILE A 106 -8.48 3.70 25.66
N SER A 107 -9.60 4.42 25.85
CA SER A 107 -10.67 4.48 24.86
C SER A 107 -10.22 5.07 23.52
N ASP A 108 -9.41 6.13 23.55
CA ASP A 108 -8.92 6.78 22.34
C ASP A 108 -7.90 5.91 21.58
N GLU A 109 -7.02 5.19 22.32
CA GLU A 109 -6.10 4.24 21.72
C GLU A 109 -6.82 3.02 21.15
N ALA A 110 -7.87 2.52 21.80
CA ALA A 110 -8.71 1.45 21.25
C ALA A 110 -9.41 1.87 19.95
N ARG A 111 -9.92 3.10 19.90
CA ARG A 111 -10.51 3.66 18.67
C ARG A 111 -9.46 3.85 17.57
N ARG A 112 -8.25 4.29 17.94
CA ARG A 112 -7.12 4.40 16.99
C ARG A 112 -6.77 3.05 16.41
N LEU A 113 -6.66 2.01 17.24
CA LEU A 113 -6.39 0.64 16.84
C LEU A 113 -7.46 0.11 15.87
N SER A 114 -8.74 0.33 16.18
CA SER A 114 -9.85 -0.05 15.31
C SER A 114 -9.76 0.61 13.92
N ARG A 115 -9.42 1.90 13.85
CA ARG A 115 -9.20 2.60 12.57
C ARG A 115 -8.01 2.02 11.79
N LEU A 116 -6.92 1.69 12.48
CA LEU A 116 -5.73 1.10 11.87
C LEU A 116 -6.05 -0.26 11.23
N VAL A 117 -6.72 -1.15 11.97
CA VAL A 117 -7.15 -2.46 11.48
C VAL A 117 -8.05 -2.31 10.25
N ARG A 118 -9.00 -1.38 10.26
CA ARG A 118 -9.88 -1.14 9.11
C ARG A 118 -9.09 -0.72 7.88
N ARG A 119 -8.12 0.20 8.01
CA ARG A 119 -7.26 0.61 6.89
C ARG A 119 -6.43 -0.55 6.33
N MET A 120 -5.93 -1.44 7.20
CA MET A 120 -5.21 -2.64 6.75
C MET A 120 -6.09 -3.59 5.95
N LEU A 121 -7.32 -3.79 6.38
CA LEU A 121 -8.29 -4.61 5.64
C LEU A 121 -8.63 -3.99 4.28
N GLU A 122 -8.76 -2.67 4.20
CA GLU A 122 -8.97 -1.95 2.93
C GLU A 122 -7.79 -2.16 1.98
N VAL A 123 -6.54 -2.00 2.45
CA VAL A 123 -5.33 -2.26 1.65
C VAL A 123 -5.25 -3.72 1.20
N SER A 124 -5.50 -4.68 2.10
CA SER A 124 -5.51 -6.11 1.78
C SER A 124 -6.57 -6.45 0.73
N GLN A 125 -7.75 -5.85 0.83
CA GLN A 125 -8.82 -6.04 -0.16
C GLN A 125 -8.45 -5.44 -1.53
N LEU A 126 -7.75 -4.29 -1.56
CA LEU A 126 -7.26 -3.69 -2.81
C LEU A 126 -6.21 -4.57 -3.49
N GLN A 127 -5.31 -5.17 -2.72
CA GLN A 127 -4.29 -6.09 -3.24
C GLN A 127 -4.85 -7.41 -3.75
N SER A 128 -5.94 -7.91 -3.14
CA SER A 128 -6.60 -9.15 -3.55
C SER A 128 -7.65 -8.97 -4.66
N ARG A 129 -8.07 -7.72 -4.92
CA ARG A 129 -9.02 -7.44 -5.99
C ARG A 129 -8.32 -7.60 -7.33
N ASP A 130 -8.81 -8.53 -8.10
CA ASP A 130 -8.47 -8.69 -9.52
C ASP A 130 -8.72 -7.33 -10.21
N LEU A 131 -7.67 -6.69 -10.72
CA LEU A 131 -7.75 -5.40 -11.43
C LEU A 131 -8.57 -5.51 -12.75
N THR A 132 -9.07 -6.71 -13.07
CA THR A 132 -10.00 -6.97 -14.17
C THR A 132 -11.44 -6.57 -13.87
N ARG A 133 -11.72 -6.04 -12.65
CA ARG A 133 -13.07 -5.57 -12.31
C ARG A 133 -13.50 -4.45 -13.24
N THR A 134 -14.66 -4.66 -13.76
CA THR A 134 -15.50 -3.91 -14.68
C THR A 134 -15.19 -2.42 -14.71
N LYS A 135 -14.22 -2.03 -15.55
CA LYS A 135 -14.06 -0.63 -15.92
C LYS A 135 -15.36 -0.22 -16.63
N ALA A 136 -16.07 0.72 -16.07
CA ALA A 136 -17.26 1.31 -16.67
C ALA A 136 -17.04 2.80 -16.91
N PRO A 137 -17.68 3.38 -17.93
CA PRO A 137 -17.72 4.82 -18.07
C PRO A 137 -18.47 5.45 -16.90
N PHE A 138 -17.87 6.47 -16.26
CA PHE A 138 -18.53 7.27 -15.23
C PHE A 138 -18.08 8.72 -15.29
N ASP A 139 -18.88 9.62 -14.72
CA ASP A 139 -18.56 11.05 -14.64
C ASP A 139 -17.71 11.34 -13.40
N VAL A 140 -16.42 11.67 -13.60
CA VAL A 140 -15.51 11.98 -12.50
C VAL A 140 -15.87 13.29 -11.80
N CYS A 141 -16.43 14.27 -12.51
CA CYS A 141 -16.87 15.53 -11.92
C CYS A 141 -18.01 15.31 -10.91
N GLU A 142 -18.95 14.42 -11.22
CA GLU A 142 -20.01 14.04 -10.30
C GLU A 142 -19.45 13.34 -9.05
N SER A 143 -18.45 12.45 -9.21
CA SER A 143 -17.79 11.82 -8.08
C SER A 143 -17.05 12.84 -7.19
N MET A 144 -16.38 13.84 -7.79
CA MET A 144 -15.75 14.93 -7.05
C MET A 144 -16.77 15.77 -6.25
N ARG A 145 -17.89 16.13 -6.87
CA ARG A 145 -18.98 16.91 -6.19
C ARG A 145 -19.54 16.14 -4.99
N ARG A 146 -19.82 14.85 -5.17
CA ARG A 146 -20.33 13.97 -4.08
C ARG A 146 -19.36 13.88 -2.92
N VAL A 147 -18.08 13.70 -3.19
CA VAL A 147 -17.06 13.66 -2.14
C VAL A 147 -16.97 15.01 -1.42
N LEU A 148 -16.95 16.12 -2.16
CA LEU A 148 -16.91 17.46 -1.59
C LEU A 148 -18.09 17.71 -0.65
N ILE A 149 -19.32 17.40 -1.07
CA ILE A 149 -20.53 17.49 -0.26
C ILE A 149 -20.42 16.62 0.99
N SER A 150 -19.94 15.38 0.86
CA SER A 150 -19.77 14.46 1.99
C SER A 150 -18.77 14.97 3.05
N MET A 151 -17.86 15.85 2.64
CA MET A 151 -16.83 16.42 3.51
C MET A 151 -17.13 17.85 3.99
N GLU A 152 -18.23 18.47 3.56
CA GLU A 152 -18.60 19.84 3.86
C GLU A 152 -18.48 20.16 5.36
N LYS A 153 -19.04 19.31 6.21
CA LYS A 153 -18.97 19.48 7.66
C LYS A 153 -17.52 19.47 8.18
N LYS A 154 -16.70 18.55 7.72
CA LYS A 154 -15.28 18.45 8.14
C LYS A 154 -14.47 19.68 7.72
N ILE A 155 -14.77 20.22 6.55
CA ILE A 155 -14.12 21.41 5.98
C ILE A 155 -14.54 22.64 6.76
N THR A 156 -15.84 22.81 6.99
CA THR A 156 -16.41 23.93 7.74
C THR A 156 -15.97 23.95 9.21
N ASP A 157 -15.98 22.80 9.89
CA ASP A 157 -15.52 22.67 11.28
C ASP A 157 -14.04 23.07 11.44
N ARG A 158 -13.25 23.01 10.38
CA ARG A 158 -11.85 23.47 10.35
C ARG A 158 -11.67 24.92 9.91
N GLY A 159 -12.75 25.57 9.50
CA GLY A 159 -12.74 26.96 8.98
C GLY A 159 -11.92 27.07 7.70
N LEU A 160 -12.04 26.09 6.81
CA LEU A 160 -11.40 26.09 5.49
C LEU A 160 -12.39 26.55 4.44
N ASP A 161 -11.92 27.35 3.49
CA ASP A 161 -12.68 27.71 2.28
C ASP A 161 -12.41 26.66 1.19
N VAL A 162 -13.35 26.53 0.24
CA VAL A 162 -13.20 25.65 -0.93
C VAL A 162 -13.35 26.47 -2.19
N ASP A 163 -12.34 26.37 -3.03
CA ASP A 163 -12.38 26.90 -4.38
C ASP A 163 -12.35 25.70 -5.35
N ALA A 164 -13.50 25.43 -5.99
CA ALA A 164 -13.68 24.25 -6.81
C ALA A 164 -13.99 24.66 -8.26
N ASP A 165 -13.05 24.36 -9.14
CA ASP A 165 -13.21 24.53 -10.60
C ASP A 165 -13.59 23.17 -11.23
N ILE A 166 -14.82 22.73 -11.00
CA ILE A 166 -15.35 21.46 -11.50
C ILE A 166 -16.30 21.75 -12.66
N PRO A 167 -15.99 21.33 -13.90
CA PRO A 167 -16.84 21.57 -15.06
C PRO A 167 -18.27 21.06 -14.90
N ASP A 168 -19.26 21.85 -15.28
CA ASP A 168 -20.68 21.47 -15.24
C ASP A 168 -21.00 20.37 -16.29
N SER A 169 -20.28 20.36 -17.39
CA SER A 169 -20.51 19.44 -18.52
C SER A 169 -20.17 17.99 -18.22
N GLY A 170 -19.55 17.73 -17.07
CA GLY A 170 -19.07 16.39 -16.71
C GLY A 170 -17.89 15.90 -17.59
N ILE A 171 -17.06 15.05 -17.02
CA ILE A 171 -15.95 14.40 -17.76
C ILE A 171 -16.10 12.89 -17.59
N MET A 172 -16.41 12.22 -18.72
CA MET A 172 -16.54 10.75 -18.72
C MET A 172 -15.17 10.10 -18.76
N VAL A 173 -14.90 9.22 -17.79
CA VAL A 173 -13.67 8.42 -17.69
C VAL A 173 -14.01 6.95 -17.61
N LEU A 174 -13.13 6.08 -18.13
CA LEU A 174 -13.27 4.64 -18.05
C LEU A 174 -12.50 4.11 -16.84
N GLY A 175 -13.19 3.61 -15.82
CA GLY A 175 -12.54 3.15 -14.61
C GLY A 175 -13.51 2.49 -13.62
N ASP A 176 -13.00 2.22 -12.42
CA ASP A 176 -13.81 1.82 -11.27
C ASP A 176 -14.17 3.07 -10.48
N ASN A 177 -15.45 3.47 -10.54
CA ASN A 177 -15.95 4.68 -9.88
C ASN A 177 -15.72 4.65 -8.36
N ASP A 178 -15.86 3.50 -7.72
CA ASP A 178 -15.71 3.38 -6.26
C ASP A 178 -14.26 3.62 -5.84
N LEU A 179 -13.31 3.05 -6.59
CA LEU A 179 -11.88 3.25 -6.33
C LEU A 179 -11.45 4.70 -6.56
N ILE A 180 -11.90 5.31 -7.66
CA ILE A 180 -11.58 6.72 -7.95
C ILE A 180 -12.21 7.64 -6.91
N THR A 181 -13.46 7.39 -6.52
CA THR A 181 -14.14 8.14 -5.45
C THR A 181 -13.38 8.03 -4.13
N GLN A 182 -12.85 6.85 -3.79
CA GLN A 182 -12.02 6.64 -2.60
C GLN A 182 -10.69 7.40 -2.69
N VAL A 183 -10.06 7.46 -3.87
CA VAL A 183 -8.84 8.27 -4.08
C VAL A 183 -9.13 9.74 -3.84
N ILE A 184 -10.19 10.29 -4.45
CA ILE A 184 -10.60 11.69 -4.29
C ILE A 184 -10.87 11.99 -2.82
N TYR A 185 -11.62 11.13 -2.13
CA TYR A 185 -11.90 11.27 -0.71
C TYR A 185 -10.63 11.32 0.15
N ASN A 186 -9.71 10.38 -0.07
CA ASN A 186 -8.46 10.31 0.68
C ASN A 186 -7.56 11.53 0.46
N LEU A 187 -7.48 12.02 -0.79
CA LEU A 187 -6.71 13.22 -1.11
C LEU A 187 -7.32 14.46 -0.46
N LEU A 188 -8.62 14.62 -0.55
CA LEU A 188 -9.34 15.75 0.04
C LEU A 188 -9.30 15.70 1.58
N GLU A 189 -9.41 14.53 2.20
CA GLU A 189 -9.27 14.34 3.64
C GLU A 189 -7.85 14.71 4.12
N ASN A 190 -6.82 14.29 3.37
CA ASN A 190 -5.45 14.67 3.66
C ASN A 190 -5.23 16.18 3.51
N ALA A 191 -5.72 16.77 2.42
CA ALA A 191 -5.63 18.21 2.20
C ALA A 191 -6.32 18.98 3.35
N ALA A 192 -7.54 18.60 3.71
CA ALA A 192 -8.26 19.23 4.82
C ALA A 192 -7.55 19.01 6.17
N LYS A 193 -6.89 17.86 6.38
CA LYS A 193 -6.16 17.54 7.62
C LYS A 193 -4.91 18.40 7.80
N PHE A 194 -4.16 18.64 6.73
CA PHE A 194 -2.88 19.34 6.79
C PHE A 194 -2.97 20.83 6.43
N ALA A 195 -4.11 21.28 5.92
CA ALA A 195 -4.35 22.69 5.64
C ALA A 195 -4.27 23.54 6.91
N ARG A 196 -3.76 24.77 6.75
CA ARG A 196 -3.78 25.76 7.83
C ARG A 196 -5.22 26.26 8.03
N LYS A 197 -5.58 26.48 9.29
CA LYS A 197 -6.92 27.05 9.60
C LYS A 197 -7.11 28.39 8.89
N GLY A 198 -8.24 28.57 8.19
CA GLY A 198 -8.54 29.78 7.42
C GLY A 198 -7.88 29.84 6.05
N SER A 199 -7.30 28.73 5.55
CA SER A 199 -6.81 28.62 4.17
C SER A 199 -7.88 28.05 3.23
N ALA A 200 -7.66 28.19 1.91
CA ALA A 200 -8.52 27.60 0.89
C ALA A 200 -7.99 26.26 0.39
N LEU A 201 -8.91 25.34 0.10
CA LEU A 201 -8.67 24.10 -0.63
C LEU A 201 -9.05 24.29 -2.09
N TYR A 202 -8.11 24.05 -2.99
CA TYR A 202 -8.36 24.14 -4.44
C TYR A 202 -8.66 22.75 -4.99
N LEU A 203 -9.72 22.65 -5.77
CA LEU A 203 -10.17 21.44 -6.45
C LEU A 203 -10.41 21.75 -7.92
N GLY A 204 -9.62 21.15 -8.83
CA GLY A 204 -9.77 21.34 -10.26
C GLY A 204 -9.02 20.29 -11.07
#